data_e9bb405cea7be5edccd0a21344ee3f8b
#
_entry.id   e9bb405cea7be5edccd0a21344ee3f8b
#
_cell.length_a   1.000
_cell.length_b   1.000
_cell.length_c   1.000
_cell.angle_alpha   90.00
_cell.angle_beta   90.00
_cell.angle_gamma   90.00
#
_symmetry.space_group_name_H-M   'P 1'
#
loop_
_entity.id
_entity.type
_entity.pdbx_description
1 polymer ?
#
loop_
_entity_poly.entity_id
_entity_poly.type
_entity_poly.pdbx_seq_one_letter_code
_entity_poly.pdbx_strand_id
1 'polypeptide(L)'
;DRVYSILTRDFGLVRATATGVRKLESKLRGALEPFTLSTISLVRGKDYWRITSAQFVEKLDTSIALVKPLALLERLVQGESAHPELFDMIEKAALKKEKGEMLEINLVAQILHQLGYLKESDLNLSKKELIKVINEGLQASQLV
;
A
#
# COMPACT_ATOMS: atom_id res chain seq x y z
N ASP A 1 -22.24 -4.83 2.29
CA ASP A 1 -21.16 -4.60 1.31
C ASP A 1 -19.91 -4.09 1.99
N ARG A 2 -18.79 -4.64 1.61
CA ARG A 2 -17.53 -4.28 2.20
C ARG A 2 -16.76 -3.33 1.28
N VAL A 3 -16.15 -2.30 1.87
CA VAL A 3 -15.28 -1.38 1.14
C VAL A 3 -13.84 -1.83 1.34
N TYR A 4 -13.13 -1.94 0.24
CA TYR A 4 -11.72 -2.35 0.23
C TYR A 4 -10.84 -1.17 -0.10
N SER A 5 -9.75 -1.01 0.63
CA SER A 5 -8.67 -0.08 0.29
C SER A 5 -7.65 -0.87 -0.53
N ILE A 6 -7.45 -0.48 -1.76
CA ILE A 6 -6.61 -1.20 -2.70
C ILE A 6 -5.52 -0.27 -3.23
N LEU A 7 -4.28 -0.65 -3.02
CA LEU A 7 -3.16 0.06 -3.65
C LEU A 7 -3.00 -0.45 -5.06
N THR A 8 -3.15 0.43 -6.03
CA THR A 8 -2.99 0.12 -7.45
C THR A 8 -1.77 0.86 -8.01
N ARG A 9 -1.20 0.31 -9.06
CA ARG A 9 -0.06 0.93 -9.73
C ARG A 9 -0.44 2.21 -10.46
N ASP A 10 -1.58 2.19 -11.16
CA ASP A 10 -1.93 3.27 -12.09
C ASP A 10 -2.87 4.31 -11.49
N PHE A 11 -3.62 3.97 -10.45
CA PHE A 11 -4.61 4.86 -9.85
C PHE A 11 -4.32 5.20 -8.38
N GLY A 12 -3.19 4.74 -7.85
CA GLY A 12 -2.86 4.96 -6.45
C GLY A 12 -3.72 4.14 -5.51
N LEU A 13 -4.04 4.70 -4.36
CA LEU A 13 -4.89 4.03 -3.38
C LEU A 13 -6.36 4.32 -3.70
N VAL A 14 -7.11 3.29 -4.07
CA VAL A 14 -8.51 3.41 -4.42
C VAL A 14 -9.38 2.72 -3.40
N ARG A 15 -10.62 3.19 -3.27
CA ARG A 15 -11.65 2.53 -2.48
C ARG A 15 -12.64 1.88 -3.43
N ALA A 16 -12.89 0.60 -3.21
CA ALA A 16 -13.71 -0.20 -4.11
C ALA A 16 -14.65 -1.11 -3.33
N THR A 17 -15.78 -1.41 -3.93
CA THR A 17 -16.74 -2.35 -3.37
C THR A 17 -16.94 -3.51 -4.33
N ALA A 18 -17.25 -4.67 -3.77
CA ALA A 18 -17.72 -5.83 -4.52
C ALA A 18 -19.23 -5.88 -4.37
N THR A 19 -19.91 -4.91 -4.99
CA THR A 19 -21.38 -4.80 -4.88
C THR A 19 -22.07 -5.76 -5.80
N GLY A 20 -23.23 -6.23 -5.37
CA GLY A 20 -24.09 -7.08 -6.15
C GLY A 20 -24.42 -8.36 -5.43
N VAL A 21 -24.06 -9.48 -5.98
CA VAL A 21 -24.54 -10.77 -5.50
C VAL A 21 -23.54 -11.33 -4.49
N ARG A 22 -24.03 -11.91 -3.39
CA ARG A 22 -23.20 -12.62 -2.41
C ARG A 22 -22.25 -13.63 -3.08
N LYS A 23 -22.66 -14.20 -4.21
CA LYS A 23 -21.84 -15.13 -4.98
C LYS A 23 -20.57 -14.50 -5.50
N LEU A 24 -20.63 -13.24 -5.97
CA LEU A 24 -19.46 -12.55 -6.47
C LEU A 24 -18.47 -12.29 -5.33
N GLU A 25 -18.96 -11.77 -4.20
CA GLU A 25 -18.15 -11.51 -3.03
C GLU A 25 -17.49 -12.80 -2.52
N SER A 26 -18.24 -13.89 -2.50
CA SER A 26 -17.73 -15.21 -2.11
C SER A 26 -16.63 -15.70 -3.04
N LYS A 27 -16.79 -15.52 -4.36
CA LYS A 27 -15.77 -15.90 -5.34
C LYS A 27 -14.50 -15.07 -5.22
N LEU A 28 -14.64 -13.81 -4.84
CA LEU A 28 -13.52 -12.88 -4.77
C LEU A 28 -12.80 -12.92 -3.43
N ARG A 29 -13.35 -13.62 -2.44
CA ARG A 29 -12.85 -13.57 -1.06
C ARG A 29 -11.36 -13.86 -0.94
N GLY A 30 -10.86 -14.90 -1.57
CA GLY A 30 -9.45 -15.26 -1.50
C GLY A 30 -8.54 -14.20 -2.10
N ALA A 31 -8.96 -13.58 -3.20
CA ALA A 31 -8.18 -12.54 -3.88
C ALA A 31 -8.27 -11.18 -3.18
N LEU A 32 -9.24 -10.99 -2.29
CA LEU A 32 -9.48 -9.73 -1.59
C LEU A 32 -9.11 -9.77 -0.11
N GLU A 33 -8.50 -10.85 0.35
CA GLU A 33 -8.00 -10.90 1.71
C GLU A 33 -6.91 -9.82 1.91
N PRO A 34 -6.82 -9.21 3.11
CA PRO A 34 -5.75 -8.25 3.38
C PRO A 34 -4.36 -8.83 3.12
N PHE A 35 -3.44 -7.98 2.69
CA PHE A 35 -2.07 -8.37 2.38
C PHE A 35 -1.99 -9.43 1.29
N THR A 36 -2.79 -9.25 0.25
CA THR A 36 -2.81 -10.14 -0.92
C THR A 36 -2.49 -9.32 -2.16
N LEU A 37 -1.63 -9.85 -3.00
CA LEU A 37 -1.39 -9.32 -4.34
C LEU A 37 -2.32 -10.02 -5.30
N SER A 38 -3.10 -9.25 -6.04
CA SER A 38 -4.09 -9.79 -6.98
C SER A 38 -4.19 -8.93 -8.22
N THR A 39 -4.59 -9.54 -9.33
CA THR A 39 -4.96 -8.80 -10.53
C THR A 39 -6.44 -8.50 -10.44
N ILE A 40 -6.82 -7.23 -10.50
CA ILE A 40 -8.18 -6.79 -10.24
C ILE A 40 -8.71 -5.99 -11.42
N SER A 41 -9.94 -6.24 -11.80
CA SER A 41 -10.67 -5.42 -12.75
C SER A 41 -11.62 -4.50 -12.00
N LEU A 42 -11.54 -3.22 -12.30
CA LEU A 42 -12.31 -2.19 -11.63
C LEU A 42 -13.14 -1.41 -12.66
N VAL A 43 -14.33 -1.03 -12.25
CA VAL A 43 -15.19 -0.12 -13.00
C VAL A 43 -15.45 1.09 -12.11
N ARG A 44 -15.32 2.28 -12.68
CA ARG A 44 -15.55 3.51 -11.91
C ARG A 44 -17.03 3.61 -11.54
N GLY A 45 -17.28 3.78 -10.25
CA GLY A 45 -18.61 4.03 -9.72
C GLY A 45 -18.76 5.48 -9.30
N LYS A 46 -19.90 5.81 -8.68
CA LYS A 46 -20.20 7.17 -8.25
C LYS A 46 -19.32 7.58 -7.06
N ASP A 47 -19.34 6.79 -6.00
CA ASP A 47 -18.59 7.09 -4.77
C ASP A 47 -17.36 6.19 -4.60
N TYR A 48 -17.49 4.95 -5.06
CA TYR A 48 -16.44 3.93 -4.97
C TYR A 48 -16.26 3.29 -6.33
N TRP A 49 -15.05 2.80 -6.56
CA TRP A 49 -14.84 1.87 -7.66
C TRP A 49 -15.57 0.57 -7.36
N ARG A 50 -15.91 -0.15 -8.41
CA ARG A 50 -16.58 -1.44 -8.29
C ARG A 50 -15.65 -2.54 -8.80
N ILE A 51 -15.45 -3.57 -7.99
CA ILE A 51 -14.64 -4.73 -8.36
C ILE A 51 -15.51 -5.65 -9.20
N THR A 52 -15.11 -5.91 -10.43
CA THR A 52 -15.84 -6.82 -11.34
C THR A 52 -15.19 -8.19 -11.41
N SER A 53 -13.88 -8.26 -11.21
CA SER A 53 -13.16 -9.52 -11.12
C SER A 53 -11.88 -9.34 -10.33
N ALA A 54 -11.40 -10.44 -9.74
CA ALA A 54 -10.14 -10.45 -9.04
C ALA A 54 -9.54 -11.85 -9.16
N GLN A 55 -8.24 -11.88 -9.46
CA GLN A 55 -7.49 -13.12 -9.55
C GLN A 55 -6.32 -13.06 -8.59
N PHE A 56 -6.29 -14.02 -7.67
CA PHE A 56 -5.20 -14.14 -6.70
C PHE A 56 -3.87 -14.38 -7.41
N VAL A 57 -2.83 -13.67 -6.97
CA VAL A 57 -1.47 -13.87 -7.45
C VAL A 57 -0.61 -14.45 -6.34
N GLU A 58 -0.50 -13.76 -5.21
CA GLU A 58 0.36 -14.17 -4.11
C GLU A 58 -0.16 -13.61 -2.80
N LYS A 59 -0.11 -14.41 -1.75
CA LYS A 59 -0.36 -13.89 -0.41
C LYS A 59 0.93 -13.29 0.12
N LEU A 60 0.89 -12.04 0.53
CA LEU A 60 2.05 -11.37 1.10
C LEU A 60 2.30 -11.96 2.49
N ASP A 61 3.57 -12.18 2.78
CA ASP A 61 3.95 -12.58 4.11
C ASP A 61 3.55 -11.44 5.06
N THR A 62 2.65 -11.74 5.99
CA THR A 62 2.22 -10.77 7.01
C THR A 62 3.29 -10.55 8.05
N SER A 63 4.57 -10.75 7.67
CA SER A 63 5.66 -10.35 8.52
C SER A 63 5.50 -8.88 8.87
N ILE A 64 5.89 -8.54 10.06
CA ILE A 64 5.81 -7.21 10.65
C ILE A 64 6.33 -6.12 9.70
N ALA A 65 7.22 -6.50 8.77
CA ALA A 65 7.87 -5.56 7.86
C ALA A 65 6.93 -4.84 6.88
N LEU A 66 5.77 -5.41 6.55
CA LEU A 66 4.83 -4.80 5.60
C LEU A 66 3.62 -4.15 6.27
N VAL A 67 3.30 -4.56 7.50
CA VAL A 67 2.09 -4.09 8.18
C VAL A 67 2.10 -2.58 8.41
N LYS A 68 3.17 -2.06 9.00
CA LYS A 68 3.27 -0.62 9.28
C LYS A 68 3.40 0.23 8.02
N PRO A 69 4.23 -0.14 7.02
CA PRO A 69 4.28 0.62 5.77
C PRO A 69 2.94 0.71 5.06
N LEU A 70 2.20 -0.39 4.96
CA LEU A 70 0.89 -0.37 4.30
C LEU A 70 -0.14 0.43 5.08
N ALA A 71 -0.12 0.35 6.41
CA ALA A 71 -0.99 1.18 7.25
C ALA A 71 -0.66 2.67 7.10
N LEU A 72 0.62 3.00 7.00
CA LEU A 72 1.06 4.37 6.78
C LEU A 72 0.58 4.90 5.43
N LEU A 73 0.69 4.09 4.37
CA LEU A 73 0.18 4.45 3.06
C LEU A 73 -1.31 4.78 3.10
N GLU A 74 -2.10 3.92 3.73
CA GLU A 74 -3.54 4.13 3.84
C GLU A 74 -3.86 5.45 4.52
N ARG A 75 -3.06 5.83 5.51
CA ARG A 75 -3.27 7.08 6.24
C ARG A 75 -2.80 8.31 5.48
N LEU A 76 -1.67 8.24 4.77
CA LEU A 76 -1.04 9.39 4.15
C LEU A 76 -1.46 9.63 2.71
N VAL A 77 -1.79 8.60 1.96
CA VAL A 77 -2.21 8.77 0.57
C VAL A 77 -3.68 9.18 0.55
N GLN A 78 -3.91 10.39 0.08
CA GLN A 78 -5.26 10.93 -0.07
C GLN A 78 -5.57 11.08 -1.56
N GLY A 79 -6.73 10.57 -1.93
CA GLY A 79 -7.18 10.63 -3.32
C GLY A 79 -6.47 9.63 -4.23
N GLU A 80 -6.83 9.69 -5.49
CA GLU A 80 -6.36 8.74 -6.50
C GLU A 80 -5.13 9.27 -7.22
N SER A 81 -4.05 9.50 -6.48
CA SER A 81 -2.79 9.93 -7.04
C SER A 81 -1.89 8.72 -7.26
N ALA A 82 -1.51 8.46 -8.50
CA ALA A 82 -0.68 7.31 -8.83
C ALA A 82 0.74 7.47 -8.30
N HIS A 83 1.26 6.41 -7.72
CA HIS A 83 2.65 6.32 -7.28
C HIS A 83 3.23 4.98 -7.76
N PRO A 84 3.44 4.82 -9.09
CA PRO A 84 3.84 3.53 -9.65
C PRO A 84 5.17 3.03 -9.11
N GLU A 85 6.12 3.92 -8.85
CA GLU A 85 7.41 3.53 -8.28
C GLU A 85 7.26 2.95 -6.88
N LEU A 86 6.37 3.52 -6.08
CA LEU A 86 6.07 3.04 -4.74
C LEU A 86 5.39 1.67 -4.80
N PHE A 87 4.42 1.52 -5.70
CA PHE A 87 3.77 0.23 -5.91
C PHE A 87 4.78 -0.84 -6.30
N ASP A 88 5.65 -0.55 -7.28
CA ASP A 88 6.64 -1.50 -7.77
C ASP A 88 7.62 -1.91 -6.66
N MET A 89 8.01 -1.00 -5.81
CA MET A 89 8.88 -1.27 -4.68
C MET A 89 8.23 -2.21 -3.66
N ILE A 90 6.97 -1.96 -3.33
CA ILE A 90 6.22 -2.79 -2.38
C ILE A 90 5.99 -4.18 -2.96
N GLU A 91 5.62 -4.27 -4.24
CA GLU A 91 5.42 -5.54 -4.93
C GLU A 91 6.72 -6.36 -4.92
N LYS A 92 7.83 -5.73 -5.25
CA LYS A 92 9.13 -6.38 -5.27
C LYS A 92 9.52 -6.94 -3.90
N ALA A 93 9.35 -6.13 -2.85
CA ALA A 93 9.64 -6.56 -1.49
C ALA A 93 8.75 -7.73 -1.07
N ALA A 94 7.46 -7.67 -1.43
CA ALA A 94 6.50 -8.70 -1.11
C ALA A 94 6.79 -10.02 -1.81
N LEU A 95 7.11 -9.96 -3.10
CA LEU A 95 7.39 -11.16 -3.91
C LEU A 95 8.71 -11.81 -3.53
N LYS A 96 9.70 -11.04 -3.13
CA LYS A 96 10.98 -11.58 -2.68
C LYS A 96 10.91 -12.13 -1.25
N LYS A 97 9.81 -11.90 -0.57
CA LYS A 97 9.61 -12.29 0.84
C LYS A 97 10.75 -11.81 1.74
N GLU A 98 11.23 -10.61 1.45
CA GLU A 98 12.24 -9.99 2.28
C GLU A 98 11.70 -9.77 3.68
N LYS A 99 12.56 -9.98 4.68
CA LYS A 99 12.21 -9.86 6.09
C LYS A 99 13.21 -8.98 6.80
N GLY A 100 12.81 -8.48 7.95
CA GLY A 100 13.71 -7.77 8.85
C GLY A 100 13.31 -6.34 9.12
N GLU A 101 13.88 -5.81 10.19
CA GLU A 101 13.62 -4.45 10.65
C GLU A 101 14.08 -3.40 9.61
N MET A 102 15.21 -3.65 8.94
CA MET A 102 15.71 -2.72 7.95
C MET A 102 14.78 -2.63 6.73
N LEU A 103 14.11 -3.70 6.37
CA LEU A 103 13.12 -3.64 5.30
C LEU A 103 11.97 -2.73 5.67
N GLU A 104 11.44 -2.85 6.87
CA GLU A 104 10.38 -1.97 7.36
C GLU A 104 10.83 -0.51 7.35
N ILE A 105 12.00 -0.22 7.89
CA ILE A 105 12.55 1.12 7.94
C ILE A 105 12.73 1.71 6.54
N ASN A 106 13.28 0.92 5.62
CA ASN A 106 13.51 1.37 4.26
C ASN A 106 12.19 1.62 3.52
N LEU A 107 11.19 0.77 3.71
CA LEU A 107 9.88 0.98 3.09
C LEU A 107 9.20 2.24 3.61
N VAL A 108 9.23 2.46 4.93
CA VAL A 108 8.67 3.68 5.52
C VAL A 108 9.39 4.92 4.99
N ALA A 109 10.73 4.86 4.91
CA ALA A 109 11.53 5.97 4.38
C ALA A 109 11.17 6.27 2.92
N GLN A 110 11.03 5.23 2.10
CA GLN A 110 10.66 5.39 0.69
C GLN A 110 9.25 5.98 0.53
N ILE A 111 8.31 5.53 1.35
CA ILE A 111 6.96 6.08 1.34
C ILE A 111 6.98 7.57 1.65
N LEU A 112 7.68 7.96 2.72
CA LEU A 112 7.79 9.35 3.11
C LEU A 112 8.51 10.19 2.05
N HIS A 113 9.54 9.62 1.41
CA HIS A 113 10.25 10.29 0.33
C HIS A 113 9.33 10.52 -0.88
N GLN A 114 8.62 9.49 -1.33
CA GLN A 114 7.70 9.59 -2.47
C GLN A 114 6.58 10.59 -2.22
N LEU A 115 6.16 10.74 -0.97
CA LEU A 115 5.11 11.69 -0.59
C LEU A 115 5.64 13.08 -0.23
N GLY A 116 6.95 13.31 -0.34
CA GLY A 116 7.55 14.63 -0.17
C GLY A 116 7.98 15.00 1.24
N TYR A 117 7.96 14.05 2.19
CA TYR A 117 8.35 14.32 3.58
C TYR A 117 9.83 14.08 3.87
N LEU A 118 10.54 13.38 3.01
CA LEU A 118 11.97 13.14 3.13
C LEU A 118 12.67 13.52 1.83
N LYS A 119 13.95 13.92 1.95
CA LYS A 119 14.81 14.19 0.81
C LYS A 119 15.44 12.88 0.33
N GLU A 120 15.81 12.84 -0.96
CA GLU A 120 16.47 11.66 -1.52
C GLU A 120 17.77 11.34 -0.77
N SER A 121 18.52 12.35 -0.37
CA SER A 121 19.76 12.18 0.39
C SER A 121 19.56 11.50 1.73
N ASP A 122 18.37 11.64 2.33
CA ASP A 122 18.05 10.99 3.61
C ASP A 122 18.01 9.47 3.49
N LEU A 123 17.75 8.93 2.31
CA LEU A 123 17.65 7.50 2.08
C LEU A 123 18.98 6.76 2.25
N ASN A 124 20.10 7.50 2.22
CA ASN A 124 21.45 6.94 2.36
C ASN A 124 22.03 7.10 3.77
N LEU A 125 21.23 7.60 4.71
CA LEU A 125 21.68 7.80 6.08
C LEU A 125 21.85 6.46 6.82
N SER A 126 22.62 6.49 7.91
CA SER A 126 22.74 5.33 8.80
C SER A 126 21.38 5.01 9.42
N LYS A 127 21.23 3.79 9.94
CA LYS A 127 19.98 3.35 10.57
C LYS A 127 19.51 4.35 11.64
N LYS A 128 20.42 4.78 12.52
CA LYS A 128 20.10 5.70 13.62
C LYS A 128 19.60 7.05 13.09
N GLU A 129 20.31 7.61 12.12
CA GLU A 129 19.96 8.89 11.52
C GLU A 129 18.68 8.79 10.70
N LEU A 130 18.50 7.68 9.98
CA LEU A 130 17.32 7.44 9.18
C LEU A 130 16.06 7.37 10.06
N ILE A 131 16.12 6.67 11.18
CA ILE A 131 15.01 6.59 12.13
C ILE A 131 14.64 7.99 12.62
N LYS A 132 15.64 8.82 12.90
CA LYS A 132 15.41 10.19 13.36
C LYS A 132 14.63 11.01 12.32
N VAL A 133 15.09 10.99 11.06
CA VAL A 133 14.43 11.77 10.01
C VAL A 133 13.04 11.19 9.66
N ILE A 134 12.86 9.87 9.79
CA ILE A 134 11.55 9.24 9.63
C ILE A 134 10.58 9.79 10.67
N ASN A 135 10.98 9.84 11.93
CA ASN A 135 10.15 10.36 13.01
C ASN A 135 9.78 11.82 12.78
N GLU A 136 10.72 12.62 12.31
CA GLU A 136 10.47 14.01 11.95
C GLU A 136 9.47 14.11 10.78
N GLY A 137 9.62 13.26 9.77
CA GLY A 137 8.71 13.21 8.63
C GLY A 137 7.30 12.78 9.02
N LEU A 138 7.18 11.80 9.89
CA LEU A 138 5.88 11.34 10.39
C LEU A 138 5.19 12.44 11.20
N GLN A 139 5.94 13.15 12.01
CA GLN A 139 5.42 14.26 12.78
C GLN A 139 4.95 15.40 11.86
N ALA A 140 5.73 15.72 10.85
CA ALA A 140 5.35 16.72 9.86
C ALA A 140 4.06 16.32 9.11
N SER A 141 3.91 15.05 8.77
CA SER A 141 2.72 14.56 8.08
C SER A 141 1.45 14.67 8.92
N GLN A 142 1.59 14.66 10.26
CA GLN A 142 0.46 14.80 11.17
C GLN A 142 0.04 16.26 11.36
N LEU A 143 0.90 17.19 11.04
CA LEU A 143 0.62 18.62 11.16
C LEU A 143 -0.14 19.17 9.95
N VAL A 144 -0.24 18.39 8.91
CA VAL A 144 -1.00 18.73 7.71
C VAL A 144 -2.44 18.20 7.85
#